data_855a93a63dcebc49f68effae30cb5831
#
_entry.id   855a93a63dcebc49f68effae30cb5831
#
_cell.length_a   1.000
_cell.length_b   1.000
_cell.length_c   1.000
_cell.angle_alpha   90.00
_cell.angle_beta   90.00
_cell.angle_gamma   90.00
#
_symmetry.space_group_name_H-M   'P 1'
#
loop_
_entity.id
_entity.type
_entity.pdbx_description
1 polymer ?
#
loop_
_entity_poly.entity_id
_entity_poly.type
_entity_poly.pdbx_seq_one_letter_code
_entity_poly.pdbx_strand_id
1 'polypeptide(L)'
;LTRSSAASDVYKRQVIVVGPELKLFECGLPKGMAAELYKPFIIRKIIERGIVKTVKSAKKIIDRKEPVVWDILENVLKGHPVLLNRAPTLHRLGIQAFQPKLIEGKAIQLHPLVCTAFNADFDGDQMAVHLPLGPEAILEAQLLMLASHSILNPANGSPITVPSQDMVLGLYYMTKAKKSTQNFKVKGEGLTFYSVEEVHIAYNEKRVDLNAMIKIKAKVFNEISELEYKIIDTTVGRVLFNEVVPEKAGFFNMVLTKKNLREIIGDILKVTSVPETAEFLDRIKAMGYGFAFKGGCLLYT
;
A
#
# COMPACT_ATOMS: atom_id res chain seq x y z
N LEU A 1 -6.20 -18.69 -34.70
CA LEU A 1 -6.19 -18.23 -33.28
C LEU A 1 -4.78 -17.96 -32.71
N THR A 2 -3.71 -18.41 -33.38
CA THR A 2 -2.33 -18.37 -32.84
C THR A 2 -1.47 -17.17 -33.25
N ARG A 3 -1.88 -16.35 -34.23
CA ARG A 3 -1.12 -15.15 -34.65
C ARG A 3 -1.45 -13.86 -33.91
N SER A 4 -2.54 -13.83 -33.14
CA SER A 4 -2.94 -12.67 -32.34
C SER A 4 -2.26 -12.64 -30.96
N SER A 5 -1.78 -13.78 -30.45
CA SER A 5 -1.19 -13.88 -29.11
C SER A 5 0.21 -13.28 -29.00
N ALA A 6 1.08 -13.47 -30.00
CA ALA A 6 2.45 -13.00 -29.93
C ALA A 6 2.58 -11.47 -29.98
N ALA A 7 1.76 -10.79 -30.80
CA ALA A 7 1.75 -9.33 -30.84
C ALA A 7 1.09 -8.70 -29.58
N SER A 8 0.14 -9.40 -28.95
CA SER A 8 -0.47 -8.96 -27.69
C SER A 8 0.43 -9.19 -26.47
N ASP A 9 1.33 -10.18 -26.51
CA ASP A 9 2.25 -10.47 -25.41
C ASP A 9 3.36 -9.43 -25.26
N VAL A 10 3.77 -8.75 -26.32
CA VAL A 10 4.78 -7.67 -26.25
C VAL A 10 4.24 -6.45 -25.49
N TYR A 11 2.95 -6.14 -25.60
CA TYR A 11 2.30 -5.04 -24.88
C TYR A 11 1.88 -5.41 -23.46
N LYS A 12 1.86 -6.68 -23.12
CA LYS A 12 1.44 -7.18 -21.79
C LYS A 12 2.58 -7.20 -20.76
N ARG A 13 3.82 -7.02 -21.18
CA ARG A 13 4.99 -6.90 -20.29
C ARG A 13 5.53 -5.50 -20.33
N GLN A 14 5.68 -4.90 -19.15
CA GLN A 14 6.19 -3.56 -19.01
C GLN A 14 7.07 -3.45 -17.77
N VAL A 15 8.03 -2.52 -17.82
CA VAL A 15 8.86 -2.18 -16.67
C VAL A 15 7.99 -1.67 -15.51
N ILE A 16 8.35 -2.03 -14.30
CA ILE A 16 7.71 -1.58 -13.08
C ILE A 16 8.48 -0.44 -12.44
N VAL A 17 7.74 0.47 -11.81
CA VAL A 17 8.27 1.56 -10.99
C VAL A 17 7.50 1.63 -9.68
N VAL A 18 8.10 2.25 -8.67
CA VAL A 18 7.43 2.43 -7.38
C VAL A 18 6.25 3.39 -7.49
N GLY A 19 5.13 3.03 -6.84
CA GLY A 19 3.94 3.88 -6.70
C GLY A 19 3.61 4.10 -5.22
N PRO A 20 4.26 5.05 -4.53
CA PRO A 20 4.07 5.26 -3.10
C PRO A 20 2.67 5.78 -2.74
N GLU A 21 1.98 6.44 -3.67
CA GLU A 21 0.63 6.99 -3.47
C GLU A 21 -0.50 5.96 -3.64
N LEU A 22 -0.19 4.78 -4.21
CA LEU A 22 -1.17 3.72 -4.43
C LEU A 22 -1.62 3.11 -3.11
N LYS A 23 -2.88 2.67 -3.07
CA LYS A 23 -3.36 1.77 -2.01
C LYS A 23 -2.88 0.34 -2.25
N LEU A 24 -2.89 -0.50 -1.22
CA LEU A 24 -2.37 -1.87 -1.28
C LEU A 24 -3.02 -2.71 -2.39
N PHE A 25 -4.30 -2.47 -2.68
CA PHE A 25 -5.06 -3.17 -3.72
C PHE A 25 -5.00 -2.48 -5.10
N GLU A 26 -4.32 -1.34 -5.24
CA GLU A 26 -4.24 -0.57 -6.48
C GLU A 26 -2.93 -0.81 -7.22
N CYS A 27 -2.97 -0.71 -8.54
CA CYS A 27 -1.78 -0.60 -9.39
C CYS A 27 -1.95 0.56 -10.39
N GLY A 28 -0.86 1.23 -10.72
CA GLY A 28 -0.85 2.24 -11.75
C GLY A 28 -0.65 1.60 -13.13
N LEU A 29 -1.67 1.68 -13.99
CA LEU A 29 -1.62 1.13 -15.33
C LEU A 29 -1.49 2.25 -16.38
N PRO A 30 -0.47 2.22 -17.25
CA PRO A 30 -0.32 3.19 -18.33
C PRO A 30 -1.55 3.26 -19.22
N LYS A 31 -2.04 4.48 -19.51
CA LYS A 31 -3.25 4.70 -20.33
C LYS A 31 -3.18 3.96 -21.67
N GLY A 32 -2.02 3.98 -22.36
CA GLY A 32 -1.85 3.29 -23.63
C GLY A 32 -2.04 1.78 -23.52
N MET A 33 -1.48 1.15 -22.47
CA MET A 33 -1.61 -0.27 -22.21
C MET A 33 -3.07 -0.63 -21.81
N ALA A 34 -3.68 0.19 -20.96
CA ALA A 34 -5.07 0.00 -20.55
C ALA A 34 -6.03 0.04 -21.76
N ALA A 35 -5.89 0.99 -22.67
CA ALA A 35 -6.70 1.08 -23.86
C ALA A 35 -6.59 -0.16 -24.78
N GLU A 36 -5.41 -0.77 -24.84
CA GLU A 36 -5.20 -2.02 -25.60
C GLU A 36 -5.80 -3.25 -24.91
N LEU A 37 -5.57 -3.39 -23.60
CA LEU A 37 -6.07 -4.52 -22.81
C LEU A 37 -7.60 -4.55 -22.77
N TYR A 38 -8.22 -3.39 -22.54
CA TYR A 38 -9.67 -3.25 -22.43
C TYR A 38 -10.36 -2.96 -23.76
N LYS A 39 -9.64 -3.03 -24.89
CA LYS A 39 -10.18 -2.74 -26.24
C LYS A 39 -11.52 -3.41 -26.53
N PRO A 40 -11.74 -4.71 -26.24
CA PRO A 40 -13.04 -5.36 -26.49
C PRO A 40 -14.19 -4.71 -25.69
N PHE A 41 -13.94 -4.39 -24.43
CA PHE A 41 -14.94 -3.78 -23.55
C PHE A 41 -15.27 -2.34 -23.96
N ILE A 42 -14.25 -1.57 -24.36
CA ILE A 42 -14.43 -0.21 -24.87
C ILE A 42 -15.25 -0.21 -26.15
N ILE A 43 -14.96 -1.11 -27.11
CA ILE A 43 -15.72 -1.26 -28.35
C ILE A 43 -17.19 -1.54 -28.05
N ARG A 44 -17.46 -2.47 -27.15
CA ARG A 44 -18.82 -2.80 -26.74
C ARG A 44 -19.54 -1.57 -26.17
N LYS A 45 -18.90 -0.83 -25.27
CA LYS A 45 -19.48 0.37 -24.64
C LYS A 45 -19.69 1.53 -25.61
N ILE A 46 -18.82 1.71 -26.61
CA ILE A 46 -18.96 2.73 -27.66
C ILE A 46 -20.20 2.43 -28.52
N ILE A 47 -20.43 1.15 -28.86
CA ILE A 47 -21.58 0.72 -29.64
C ILE A 47 -22.86 0.81 -28.80
N GLU A 48 -22.85 0.36 -27.54
CA GLU A 48 -23.98 0.43 -26.61
C GLU A 48 -24.43 1.89 -26.38
N ARG A 49 -23.52 2.86 -26.33
CA ARG A 49 -23.82 4.28 -26.22
C ARG A 49 -24.29 4.93 -27.53
N GLY A 50 -24.32 4.18 -28.63
CA GLY A 50 -24.76 4.67 -29.94
C GLY A 50 -23.83 5.66 -30.63
N ILE A 51 -22.57 5.83 -30.14
CA ILE A 51 -21.58 6.74 -30.73
C ILE A 51 -21.22 6.29 -32.15
N VAL A 52 -21.10 4.97 -32.35
CA VAL A 52 -20.91 4.37 -33.66
C VAL A 52 -21.71 3.07 -33.79
N LYS A 53 -22.08 2.75 -35.04
CA LYS A 53 -22.88 1.56 -35.37
C LYS A 53 -22.01 0.33 -35.70
N THR A 54 -20.74 0.48 -36.01
CA THR A 54 -19.90 -0.62 -36.47
C THR A 54 -18.62 -0.78 -35.64
N VAL A 55 -18.17 -2.02 -35.46
CA VAL A 55 -16.92 -2.36 -34.77
C VAL A 55 -15.70 -1.71 -35.47
N LYS A 56 -15.74 -1.60 -36.82
CA LYS A 56 -14.64 -0.98 -37.61
C LYS A 56 -14.49 0.50 -37.28
N SER A 57 -15.59 1.22 -37.14
CA SER A 57 -15.56 2.63 -36.75
C SER A 57 -15.15 2.81 -35.29
N ALA A 58 -15.60 1.93 -34.38
CA ALA A 58 -15.16 1.96 -32.98
C ALA A 58 -13.66 1.74 -32.84
N LYS A 59 -13.07 0.80 -33.58
CA LYS A 59 -11.61 0.60 -33.61
C LYS A 59 -10.86 1.87 -34.04
N LYS A 60 -11.34 2.57 -35.06
CA LYS A 60 -10.70 3.82 -35.54
C LYS A 60 -10.72 4.91 -34.47
N ILE A 61 -11.81 5.05 -33.68
CA ILE A 61 -11.90 6.00 -32.59
C ILE A 61 -10.87 5.67 -31.49
N ILE A 62 -10.74 4.39 -31.14
CA ILE A 62 -9.75 3.94 -30.14
C ILE A 62 -8.33 4.20 -30.64
N ASP A 63 -8.02 3.86 -31.87
CA ASP A 63 -6.70 4.04 -32.47
C ASP A 63 -6.31 5.52 -32.60
N ARG A 64 -7.31 6.44 -32.75
CA ARG A 64 -7.13 7.90 -32.71
C ARG A 64 -7.02 8.47 -31.29
N LYS A 65 -7.27 7.66 -30.26
CA LYS A 65 -7.23 8.07 -28.84
C LYS A 65 -8.12 9.29 -28.55
N GLU A 66 -9.33 9.29 -29.08
CA GLU A 66 -10.29 10.38 -28.87
C GLU A 66 -10.65 10.50 -27.36
N PRO A 67 -10.95 11.71 -26.84
CA PRO A 67 -11.26 11.94 -25.42
C PRO A 67 -12.34 11.02 -24.85
N VAL A 68 -13.36 10.72 -25.64
CA VAL A 68 -14.46 9.81 -25.28
C VAL A 68 -13.96 8.40 -24.89
N VAL A 69 -12.83 7.96 -25.44
CA VAL A 69 -12.24 6.65 -25.12
C VAL A 69 -11.78 6.61 -23.67
N TRP A 70 -11.23 7.70 -23.15
CA TRP A 70 -10.73 7.78 -21.79
C TRP A 70 -11.85 7.75 -20.76
N ASP A 71 -12.94 8.47 -21.02
CA ASP A 71 -14.13 8.48 -20.16
C ASP A 71 -14.77 7.07 -20.07
N ILE A 72 -14.85 6.39 -21.21
CA ILE A 72 -15.37 5.03 -21.26
C ILE A 72 -14.42 4.06 -20.56
N LEU A 73 -13.11 4.19 -20.77
CA LEU A 73 -12.09 3.36 -20.16
C LEU A 73 -12.13 3.48 -18.64
N GLU A 74 -12.21 4.70 -18.09
CA GLU A 74 -12.30 4.94 -16.66
C GLU A 74 -13.53 4.24 -16.04
N ASN A 75 -14.67 4.30 -16.72
CA ASN A 75 -15.88 3.61 -16.29
C ASN A 75 -15.77 2.08 -16.37
N VAL A 76 -15.08 1.54 -17.39
CA VAL A 76 -14.86 0.10 -17.56
C VAL A 76 -13.88 -0.45 -16.52
N LEU A 77 -12.90 0.35 -16.11
CA LEU A 77 -11.91 -0.05 -15.10
C LEU A 77 -12.53 -0.24 -13.72
N LYS A 78 -13.60 0.50 -13.38
CA LYS A 78 -14.26 0.39 -12.08
C LYS A 78 -14.83 -1.02 -11.90
N GLY A 79 -14.29 -1.75 -10.90
CA GLY A 79 -14.72 -3.12 -10.61
C GLY A 79 -14.19 -4.18 -11.58
N HIS A 80 -13.22 -3.87 -12.44
CA HIS A 80 -12.60 -4.83 -13.34
C HIS A 80 -11.09 -4.92 -13.04
N PRO A 81 -10.65 -5.85 -12.17
CA PRO A 81 -9.27 -5.97 -11.76
C PRO A 81 -8.38 -6.48 -12.89
N VAL A 82 -7.08 -6.26 -12.76
CA VAL A 82 -6.03 -6.85 -13.58
C VAL A 82 -5.17 -7.78 -12.73
N LEU A 83 -4.63 -8.83 -13.33
CA LEU A 83 -3.66 -9.72 -12.71
C LEU A 83 -2.27 -9.28 -13.12
N LEU A 84 -1.41 -9.03 -12.14
CA LEU A 84 0.02 -8.79 -12.37
C LEU A 84 0.80 -10.06 -12.05
N ASN A 85 1.74 -10.40 -12.91
CA ASN A 85 2.65 -11.55 -12.75
C ASN A 85 4.09 -11.13 -12.98
N ARG A 86 4.98 -11.50 -12.07
CA ARG A 86 6.44 -11.42 -12.27
C ARG A 86 7.02 -12.83 -12.46
N ALA A 87 7.70 -13.04 -13.57
CA ALA A 87 8.45 -14.28 -13.80
C ALA A 87 9.85 -14.21 -13.12
N PRO A 88 10.35 -15.30 -12.51
CA PRO A 88 9.71 -16.61 -12.37
C PRO A 88 8.64 -16.62 -11.27
N THR A 89 7.51 -17.30 -11.53
CA THR A 89 6.44 -17.47 -10.54
C THR A 89 6.78 -18.64 -9.61
N LEU A 90 7.41 -18.34 -8.48
CA LEU A 90 7.90 -19.35 -7.53
C LEU A 90 6.81 -19.87 -6.58
N HIS A 91 5.79 -19.05 -6.31
CA HIS A 91 4.68 -19.37 -5.42
C HIS A 91 3.42 -18.60 -5.82
N ARG A 92 2.27 -18.95 -5.24
CA ARG A 92 0.97 -18.37 -5.63
C ARG A 92 0.89 -16.85 -5.54
N LEU A 93 1.66 -16.20 -4.65
CA LEU A 93 1.68 -14.73 -4.53
C LEU A 93 2.50 -14.04 -5.63
N GLY A 94 3.14 -14.78 -6.52
CA GLY A 94 3.76 -14.26 -7.75
C GLY A 94 2.73 -13.83 -8.80
N ILE A 95 1.43 -14.11 -8.58
CA ILE A 95 0.31 -13.60 -9.36
C ILE A 95 -0.71 -13.03 -8.38
N GLN A 96 -1.00 -11.73 -8.49
CA GLN A 96 -1.99 -11.06 -7.65
C GLN A 96 -2.88 -10.15 -8.47
N ALA A 97 -4.11 -9.95 -8.00
CA ALA A 97 -5.07 -9.05 -8.61
C ALA A 97 -4.95 -7.64 -8.01
N PHE A 98 -5.11 -6.65 -8.86
CA PHE A 98 -5.09 -5.24 -8.50
C PHE A 98 -6.21 -4.50 -9.20
N GLN A 99 -6.77 -3.48 -8.54
CA GLN A 99 -7.64 -2.51 -9.16
C GLN A 99 -6.78 -1.50 -9.93
N PRO A 100 -6.89 -1.40 -11.26
CA PRO A 100 -6.07 -0.50 -12.04
C PRO A 100 -6.50 0.96 -11.86
N LYS A 101 -5.50 1.83 -11.70
CA LYS A 101 -5.63 3.29 -11.75
C LYS A 101 -4.87 3.79 -12.96
N LEU A 102 -5.49 4.65 -13.77
CA LEU A 102 -4.85 5.18 -14.97
C LEU A 102 -3.73 6.17 -14.59
N ILE A 103 -2.57 5.96 -15.19
CA ILE A 103 -1.43 6.85 -15.02
C ILE A 103 -0.87 7.28 -16.37
N GLU A 104 -0.22 8.44 -16.37
CA GLU A 104 0.60 8.87 -17.50
C GLU A 104 1.96 8.14 -17.51
N GLY A 105 2.57 8.04 -18.67
CA GLY A 105 3.85 7.35 -18.82
C GLY A 105 3.74 5.97 -19.45
N LYS A 106 4.80 5.16 -19.34
CA LYS A 106 4.91 3.83 -19.96
C LYS A 106 5.11 2.71 -18.94
N ALA A 107 5.59 3.00 -17.74
CA ALA A 107 5.88 2.01 -16.71
C ALA A 107 4.66 1.72 -15.84
N ILE A 108 4.53 0.49 -15.36
CA ILE A 108 3.50 0.10 -14.40
C ILE A 108 3.94 0.56 -13.01
N GLN A 109 3.06 1.25 -12.29
CA GLN A 109 3.32 1.59 -10.89
C GLN A 109 2.85 0.47 -9.98
N LEU A 110 3.74 0.03 -9.09
CA LEU A 110 3.48 -1.04 -8.12
C LEU A 110 3.60 -0.52 -6.70
N HIS A 111 2.71 -0.98 -5.84
CA HIS A 111 2.74 -0.66 -4.42
C HIS A 111 4.00 -1.25 -3.75
N PRO A 112 4.79 -0.48 -2.98
CA PRO A 112 6.07 -0.95 -2.44
C PRO A 112 5.94 -2.16 -1.50
N LEU A 113 4.86 -2.32 -0.76
CA LEU A 113 4.69 -3.45 0.17
C LEU A 113 4.48 -4.80 -0.52
N VAL A 114 4.04 -4.84 -1.78
CA VAL A 114 3.86 -6.12 -2.51
C VAL A 114 5.14 -6.61 -3.20
N CYS A 115 6.18 -5.78 -3.26
CA CYS A 115 7.45 -6.14 -3.90
C CYS A 115 8.07 -7.40 -3.29
N THR A 116 7.96 -7.58 -1.98
CA THR A 116 8.48 -8.78 -1.28
C THR A 116 7.77 -10.05 -1.76
N ALA A 117 6.45 -10.00 -1.97
CA ALA A 117 5.65 -11.14 -2.45
C ALA A 117 6.01 -11.52 -3.90
N PHE A 118 6.27 -10.54 -4.76
CA PHE A 118 6.71 -10.76 -6.13
C PHE A 118 8.21 -11.02 -6.26
N ASN A 119 8.98 -10.85 -5.20
CA ASN A 119 10.44 -10.78 -5.24
C ASN A 119 10.91 -9.81 -6.34
N ALA A 120 10.28 -8.63 -6.39
CA ALA A 120 10.48 -7.62 -7.42
C ALA A 120 11.30 -6.45 -6.87
N ASP A 121 12.16 -5.90 -7.72
CA ASP A 121 12.87 -4.66 -7.50
C ASP A 121 12.66 -3.70 -8.68
N PHE A 122 13.11 -2.46 -8.54
CA PHE A 122 12.88 -1.41 -9.53
C PHE A 122 14.13 -1.08 -10.37
N ASP A 123 14.96 -2.07 -10.58
CA ASP A 123 16.22 -1.98 -11.36
C ASP A 123 16.04 -2.27 -12.85
N GLY A 124 14.82 -2.42 -13.32
CA GLY A 124 14.46 -2.76 -14.71
C GLY A 124 13.57 -3.99 -14.83
N ASP A 125 13.11 -4.53 -13.69
CA ASP A 125 12.17 -5.63 -13.65
C ASP A 125 10.90 -5.32 -14.45
N GLN A 126 10.39 -6.37 -15.10
CA GLN A 126 9.16 -6.32 -15.88
C GLN A 126 8.09 -7.21 -15.30
N MET A 127 6.85 -6.77 -15.40
CA MET A 127 5.68 -7.58 -15.06
C MET A 127 4.76 -7.76 -16.26
N ALA A 128 4.14 -8.95 -16.33
CA ALA A 128 3.07 -9.24 -17.27
C ALA A 128 1.73 -8.82 -16.66
N VAL A 129 0.86 -8.27 -17.49
CA VAL A 129 -0.51 -7.89 -17.13
C VAL A 129 -1.47 -8.83 -17.84
N HIS A 130 -2.40 -9.42 -17.08
CA HIS A 130 -3.44 -10.28 -17.60
C HIS A 130 -4.80 -9.72 -17.21
N LEU A 131 -5.76 -9.79 -18.13
CA LEU A 131 -7.12 -9.30 -17.91
C LEU A 131 -8.09 -10.48 -17.81
N PRO A 132 -8.78 -10.67 -16.68
CA PRO A 132 -9.87 -11.64 -16.59
C PRO A 132 -11.03 -11.18 -17.48
N LEU A 133 -11.55 -12.09 -18.32
CA LEU A 133 -12.56 -11.75 -19.33
C LEU A 133 -13.99 -12.13 -18.90
N GLY A 134 -14.14 -13.26 -18.21
CA GLY A 134 -15.44 -13.72 -17.74
C GLY A 134 -15.84 -13.13 -16.39
N PRO A 135 -17.16 -13.00 -16.10
CA PRO A 135 -17.63 -12.50 -14.82
C PRO A 135 -17.18 -13.39 -13.64
N GLU A 136 -17.12 -14.69 -13.84
CA GLU A 136 -16.64 -15.65 -12.84
C GLU A 136 -15.16 -15.41 -12.50
N ALA A 137 -14.31 -15.25 -13.52
CA ALA A 137 -12.89 -14.95 -13.35
C ALA A 137 -12.65 -13.57 -12.70
N ILE A 138 -13.50 -12.58 -12.99
CA ILE A 138 -13.47 -11.26 -12.36
C ILE A 138 -13.79 -11.38 -10.87
N LEU A 139 -14.85 -12.11 -10.51
CA LEU A 139 -15.23 -12.33 -9.11
C LEU A 139 -14.14 -13.10 -8.35
N GLU A 140 -13.57 -14.15 -8.94
CA GLU A 140 -12.48 -14.90 -8.35
C GLU A 140 -11.24 -14.01 -8.12
N ALA A 141 -10.88 -13.19 -9.09
CA ALA A 141 -9.79 -12.23 -8.96
C ALA A 141 -10.04 -11.23 -7.83
N GLN A 142 -11.26 -10.72 -7.67
CA GLN A 142 -11.62 -9.77 -6.61
C GLN A 142 -11.67 -10.41 -5.22
N LEU A 143 -12.24 -11.59 -5.09
CA LEU A 143 -12.49 -12.22 -3.79
C LEU A 143 -11.28 -13.00 -3.25
N LEU A 144 -10.53 -13.67 -4.12
CA LEU A 144 -9.47 -14.59 -3.72
C LEU A 144 -8.05 -14.08 -4.01
N MET A 145 -7.85 -13.30 -5.09
CA MET A 145 -6.53 -12.96 -5.58
C MET A 145 -6.14 -11.49 -5.34
N LEU A 146 -7.02 -10.68 -4.78
CA LEU A 146 -6.72 -9.26 -4.53
C LEU A 146 -5.52 -9.12 -3.59
N ALA A 147 -4.62 -8.20 -3.89
CA ALA A 147 -3.38 -8.01 -3.12
C ALA A 147 -3.62 -7.74 -1.63
N SER A 148 -4.72 -7.06 -1.27
CA SER A 148 -5.13 -6.87 0.12
C SER A 148 -5.47 -8.16 0.85
N HIS A 149 -5.83 -9.24 0.16
CA HIS A 149 -6.11 -10.54 0.75
C HIS A 149 -4.86 -11.44 0.84
N SER A 150 -3.76 -11.01 0.22
CA SER A 150 -2.51 -11.77 0.13
C SER A 150 -1.45 -11.28 1.13
N ILE A 151 -1.87 -11.00 2.38
CA ILE A 151 -1.00 -10.46 3.43
C ILE A 151 -0.07 -11.54 4.01
N LEU A 152 -0.54 -12.79 4.07
CA LEU A 152 0.18 -13.90 4.71
C LEU A 152 0.95 -14.75 3.71
N ASN A 153 2.15 -15.17 4.13
CA ASN A 153 2.92 -16.15 3.38
C ASN A 153 2.30 -17.54 3.50
N PRO A 154 1.98 -18.22 2.39
CA PRO A 154 1.34 -19.54 2.41
C PRO A 154 2.23 -20.65 3.01
N ALA A 155 3.55 -20.46 3.06
CA ALA A 155 4.48 -21.47 3.58
C ALA A 155 4.47 -21.57 5.11
N ASN A 156 4.38 -20.43 5.81
CA ASN A 156 4.54 -20.37 7.26
C ASN A 156 3.52 -19.49 7.99
N GLY A 157 2.56 -18.91 7.28
CA GLY A 157 1.52 -18.05 7.86
C GLY A 157 2.03 -16.71 8.42
N SER A 158 3.32 -16.37 8.25
CA SER A 158 3.82 -15.06 8.68
C SER A 158 3.45 -13.95 7.70
N PRO A 159 3.28 -12.69 8.14
CA PRO A 159 3.06 -11.58 7.24
C PRO A 159 4.21 -11.42 6.24
N ILE A 160 3.87 -11.31 4.95
CA ILE A 160 4.81 -11.07 3.85
C ILE A 160 4.82 -9.59 3.43
N THR A 161 3.69 -8.89 3.53
CA THR A 161 3.54 -7.47 3.26
C THR A 161 4.01 -6.64 4.45
N VAL A 162 5.33 -6.56 4.63
CA VAL A 162 5.96 -5.84 5.75
C VAL A 162 6.74 -4.65 5.20
N PRO A 163 6.69 -3.48 5.87
CA PRO A 163 7.53 -2.35 5.51
C PRO A 163 9.00 -2.72 5.38
N SER A 164 9.68 -2.12 4.43
CA SER A 164 11.10 -2.38 4.14
C SER A 164 11.83 -1.07 3.85
N GLN A 165 13.16 -1.12 3.85
CA GLN A 165 14.04 0.00 3.48
C GLN A 165 13.67 1.30 4.21
N ASP A 166 13.41 2.38 3.49
CA ASP A 166 13.15 3.72 4.01
C ASP A 166 11.93 3.80 4.92
N MET A 167 10.91 2.96 4.68
CA MET A 167 9.75 2.89 5.56
C MET A 167 10.14 2.44 6.98
N VAL A 168 10.96 1.38 7.08
CA VAL A 168 11.45 0.89 8.38
C VAL A 168 12.35 1.92 9.04
N LEU A 169 13.22 2.58 8.25
CA LEU A 169 14.13 3.61 8.75
C LEU A 169 13.36 4.78 9.36
N GLY A 170 12.31 5.26 8.68
CA GLY A 170 11.46 6.34 9.19
C GLY A 170 10.71 5.96 10.46
N LEU A 171 10.13 4.76 10.51
CA LEU A 171 9.42 4.26 11.69
C LEU A 171 10.38 4.01 12.87
N TYR A 172 11.58 3.50 12.60
CA TYR A 172 12.63 3.35 13.62
C TYR A 172 13.05 4.72 14.18
N TYR A 173 13.35 5.69 13.30
CA TYR A 173 13.71 7.04 13.69
C TYR A 173 12.65 7.67 14.61
N MET A 174 11.38 7.52 14.26
CA MET A 174 10.26 8.07 15.02
C MET A 174 10.14 7.44 16.42
N THR A 175 10.33 6.13 16.56
CA THR A 175 10.05 5.37 17.79
C THR A 175 11.25 5.18 18.71
N LYS A 176 12.44 5.60 18.27
CA LYS A 176 13.66 5.56 19.09
C LYS A 176 13.59 6.60 20.20
N ALA A 177 13.85 6.19 21.44
CA ALA A 177 13.96 7.11 22.57
C ALA A 177 15.31 7.82 22.57
N LYS A 178 15.30 9.13 22.87
CA LYS A 178 16.48 9.91 23.20
C LYS A 178 16.40 10.35 24.66
N LYS A 179 17.51 10.21 25.38
CA LYS A 179 17.64 10.72 26.75
C LYS A 179 18.48 12.00 26.73
N SER A 180 18.15 12.94 27.60
CA SER A 180 18.96 14.12 27.82
C SER A 180 20.35 13.72 28.31
N THR A 181 21.37 14.39 27.79
CA THR A 181 22.76 14.31 28.23
C THR A 181 23.26 15.69 28.67
N GLN A 182 24.42 15.76 29.29
CA GLN A 182 24.98 17.05 29.77
C GLN A 182 25.03 18.12 28.67
N ASN A 183 25.29 17.71 27.42
CA ASN A 183 25.44 18.62 26.28
C ASN A 183 24.18 18.78 25.41
N PHE A 184 23.14 17.96 25.63
CA PHE A 184 21.93 17.97 24.82
C PHE A 184 20.70 17.71 25.70
N LYS A 185 19.82 18.69 25.77
CA LYS A 185 18.52 18.57 26.45
C LYS A 185 17.42 18.26 25.45
N VAL A 186 16.70 17.18 25.68
CA VAL A 186 15.50 16.82 24.93
C VAL A 186 14.33 17.65 25.46
N LYS A 187 13.65 18.37 24.57
CA LYS A 187 12.50 19.20 24.97
C LYS A 187 11.33 18.29 25.40
N GLY A 188 10.75 18.61 26.54
CA GLY A 188 9.53 17.95 27.01
C GLY A 188 9.75 16.57 27.64
N GLU A 189 10.99 16.20 27.98
CA GLU A 189 11.27 14.95 28.70
C GLU A 189 10.61 14.95 30.09
N GLY A 190 9.90 13.88 30.42
CA GLY A 190 9.23 13.70 31.72
C GLY A 190 7.85 14.35 31.85
N LEU A 191 7.34 15.02 30.82
CA LEU A 191 5.98 15.58 30.84
C LEU A 191 4.93 14.47 30.86
N THR A 192 3.82 14.73 31.54
CA THR A 192 2.68 13.82 31.63
C THR A 192 1.50 14.39 30.85
N PHE A 193 0.90 13.59 30.00
CA PHE A 193 -0.25 13.92 29.17
C PHE A 193 -1.44 13.03 29.49
N TYR A 194 -2.64 13.58 29.44
CA TYR A 194 -3.86 12.84 29.69
C TYR A 194 -4.40 12.16 28.44
N SER A 195 -4.22 12.75 27.26
CA SER A 195 -4.74 12.26 26.00
C SER A 195 -3.73 12.32 24.86
N VAL A 196 -4.01 11.62 23.75
CA VAL A 196 -3.20 11.65 22.53
C VAL A 196 -3.26 13.02 21.86
N GLU A 197 -4.42 13.68 21.91
CA GLU A 197 -4.61 15.03 21.34
C GLU A 197 -3.71 16.07 22.00
N GLU A 198 -3.53 16.00 23.33
CA GLU A 198 -2.60 16.88 24.06
C GLU A 198 -1.15 16.70 23.57
N VAL A 199 -0.74 15.46 23.33
CA VAL A 199 0.59 15.14 22.78
C VAL A 199 0.74 15.73 21.38
N HIS A 200 -0.30 15.62 20.54
CA HIS A 200 -0.31 16.22 19.20
C HIS A 200 -0.16 17.74 19.23
N ILE A 201 -0.92 18.41 20.07
CA ILE A 201 -0.84 19.86 20.24
C ILE A 201 0.57 20.26 20.69
N ALA A 202 1.09 19.60 21.73
CA ALA A 202 2.42 19.87 22.25
C ALA A 202 3.54 19.63 21.22
N TYR A 203 3.39 18.59 20.40
CA TYR A 203 4.33 18.28 19.30
C TYR A 203 4.28 19.33 18.18
N ASN A 204 3.08 19.72 17.75
CA ASN A 204 2.90 20.73 16.71
C ASN A 204 3.39 22.12 17.16
N GLU A 205 3.20 22.47 18.43
CA GLU A 205 3.74 23.70 19.04
C GLU A 205 5.25 23.63 19.33
N LYS A 206 5.93 22.50 18.99
CA LYS A 206 7.35 22.27 19.26
C LYS A 206 7.74 22.40 20.74
N ARG A 207 6.81 22.10 21.64
CA ARG A 207 7.06 22.03 23.10
C ARG A 207 7.71 20.71 23.49
N VAL A 208 7.47 19.64 22.73
CA VAL A 208 8.07 18.33 22.93
C VAL A 208 8.77 17.84 21.67
N ASP A 209 9.88 17.16 21.84
CA ASP A 209 10.60 16.50 20.76
C ASP A 209 9.98 15.12 20.45
N LEU A 210 10.07 14.68 19.19
CA LEU A 210 9.57 13.40 18.73
C LEU A 210 10.05 12.20 19.55
N ASN A 211 11.32 12.24 19.97
CA ASN A 211 11.99 11.16 20.67
C ASN A 211 12.01 11.36 22.20
N ALA A 212 11.29 12.37 22.73
CA ALA A 212 11.21 12.65 24.16
C ALA A 212 10.44 11.54 24.90
N MET A 213 10.96 11.14 26.06
CA MET A 213 10.26 10.24 26.98
C MET A 213 9.18 11.01 27.72
N ILE A 214 7.95 10.57 27.61
CA ILE A 214 6.76 11.18 28.22
C ILE A 214 5.93 10.12 28.95
N LYS A 215 5.01 10.55 29.81
CA LYS A 215 4.00 9.71 30.41
C LYS A 215 2.64 10.00 29.81
N ILE A 216 1.91 8.96 29.44
CA ILE A 216 0.57 9.10 28.86
C ILE A 216 -0.37 8.06 29.45
N LYS A 217 -1.65 8.44 29.59
CA LYS A 217 -2.73 7.50 29.90
C LYS A 217 -3.19 6.82 28.61
N ALA A 218 -2.88 5.55 28.43
CA ALA A 218 -3.22 4.78 27.24
C ALA A 218 -3.96 3.50 27.57
N LYS A 219 -4.71 2.97 26.60
CA LYS A 219 -5.36 1.66 26.68
C LYS A 219 -4.31 0.57 26.43
N VAL A 220 -4.05 -0.25 27.43
CA VAL A 220 -3.08 -1.35 27.36
C VAL A 220 -3.79 -2.65 27.74
N PHE A 221 -3.40 -3.77 27.16
CA PHE A 221 -3.89 -5.07 27.59
C PHE A 221 -3.40 -5.39 29.01
N ASN A 222 -4.33 -5.80 29.88
CA ASN A 222 -4.00 -6.35 31.18
C ASN A 222 -3.66 -7.86 31.08
N GLU A 223 -3.33 -8.51 32.21
CA GLU A 223 -2.99 -9.94 32.27
C GLU A 223 -4.14 -10.86 31.80
N ILE A 224 -5.38 -10.37 31.80
CA ILE A 224 -6.60 -11.09 31.39
C ILE A 224 -6.97 -10.79 29.93
N SER A 225 -6.09 -10.09 29.18
CA SER A 225 -6.32 -9.66 27.80
C SER A 225 -7.49 -8.67 27.62
N GLU A 226 -7.86 -7.92 28.66
CA GLU A 226 -8.80 -6.81 28.59
C GLU A 226 -8.06 -5.48 28.43
N LEU A 227 -8.68 -4.54 27.71
CA LEU A 227 -8.13 -3.20 27.51
C LEU A 227 -8.42 -2.30 28.70
N GLU A 228 -7.40 -1.90 29.42
CA GLU A 228 -7.45 -1.04 30.59
C GLU A 228 -6.64 0.24 30.40
N TYR A 229 -7.09 1.34 31.00
CA TYR A 229 -6.33 2.59 30.99
C TYR A 229 -5.23 2.56 32.03
N LYS A 230 -3.98 2.63 31.58
CA LYS A 230 -2.80 2.72 32.44
C LYS A 230 -1.94 3.93 32.04
N ILE A 231 -1.26 4.51 33.02
CA ILE A 231 -0.21 5.50 32.74
C ILE A 231 1.06 4.72 32.41
N ILE A 232 1.58 4.97 31.22
CA ILE A 232 2.78 4.30 30.69
C ILE A 232 3.85 5.30 30.32
N ASP A 233 5.11 4.90 30.52
CA ASP A 233 6.28 5.64 30.03
C ASP A 233 6.50 5.26 28.56
N THR A 234 6.47 6.25 27.67
CA THR A 234 6.61 6.08 26.22
C THR A 234 7.28 7.27 25.56
N THR A 235 7.42 7.24 24.25
CA THR A 235 7.89 8.40 23.48
C THR A 235 6.77 9.03 22.67
N VAL A 236 6.90 10.34 22.37
CA VAL A 236 5.96 11.05 21.52
C VAL A 236 5.75 10.30 20.19
N GLY A 237 6.83 9.84 19.55
CA GLY A 237 6.74 9.10 18.29
C GLY A 237 5.98 7.78 18.40
N ARG A 238 6.06 7.04 19.53
CA ARG A 238 5.27 5.83 19.73
C ARG A 238 3.78 6.15 19.93
N VAL A 239 3.46 7.27 20.56
CA VAL A 239 2.06 7.73 20.68
C VAL A 239 1.49 8.02 19.29
N LEU A 240 2.21 8.77 18.45
CA LEU A 240 1.80 9.05 17.07
C LEU A 240 1.64 7.79 16.22
N PHE A 241 2.50 6.78 16.42
CA PHE A 241 2.36 5.49 15.74
C PHE A 241 1.07 4.76 16.17
N ASN A 242 0.77 4.75 17.47
CA ASN A 242 -0.41 4.06 17.99
C ASN A 242 -1.74 4.72 17.56
N GLU A 243 -1.75 5.95 17.10
CA GLU A 243 -2.91 6.58 16.48
C GLU A 243 -3.35 5.91 15.18
N VAL A 244 -2.37 5.38 14.44
CA VAL A 244 -2.63 4.64 13.18
C VAL A 244 -3.05 3.20 13.44
N VAL A 245 -2.71 2.66 14.61
CA VAL A 245 -3.05 1.29 15.02
C VAL A 245 -4.55 1.21 15.32
N PRO A 246 -5.25 0.16 14.84
CA PRO A 246 -6.65 -0.08 15.22
C PRO A 246 -6.81 -0.22 16.73
N GLU A 247 -7.82 0.43 17.33
CA GLU A 247 -8.04 0.45 18.80
C GLU A 247 -8.09 -0.93 19.44
N LYS A 248 -8.61 -1.92 18.71
CA LYS A 248 -8.73 -3.31 19.18
C LYS A 248 -7.40 -4.01 19.42
N ALA A 249 -6.31 -3.51 18.82
CA ALA A 249 -4.97 -4.11 18.94
C ALA A 249 -4.18 -3.63 20.17
N GLY A 250 -4.71 -2.63 20.92
CA GLY A 250 -4.05 -2.08 22.10
C GLY A 250 -2.85 -1.18 21.75
N PHE A 251 -2.04 -0.85 22.76
CA PHE A 251 -0.93 0.08 22.64
C PHE A 251 0.41 -0.63 22.52
N PHE A 252 1.15 -0.41 21.43
CA PHE A 252 2.48 -0.96 21.20
C PHE A 252 3.57 0.02 21.69
N ASN A 253 4.28 -0.37 22.77
CA ASN A 253 5.34 0.44 23.37
C ASN A 253 6.73 -0.17 23.11
N MET A 254 7.12 -0.23 21.85
CA MET A 254 8.42 -0.78 21.45
C MET A 254 9.05 0.01 20.30
N VAL A 255 10.34 -0.18 20.09
CA VAL A 255 11.04 0.38 18.92
C VAL A 255 10.65 -0.42 17.68
N LEU A 256 10.24 0.28 16.62
CA LEU A 256 9.80 -0.35 15.39
C LEU A 256 10.99 -0.80 14.53
N THR A 257 11.37 -2.06 14.69
CA THR A 257 12.30 -2.77 13.81
C THR A 257 11.51 -3.60 12.81
N LYS A 258 12.16 -4.07 11.73
CA LYS A 258 11.51 -4.95 10.74
C LYS A 258 10.88 -6.20 11.36
N LYS A 259 11.54 -6.76 12.41
CA LYS A 259 11.04 -7.92 13.16
C LYS A 259 9.77 -7.57 13.94
N ASN A 260 9.83 -6.50 14.73
CA ASN A 260 8.70 -6.05 15.55
C ASN A 260 7.50 -5.65 14.70
N LEU A 261 7.73 -4.97 13.56
CA LEU A 261 6.66 -4.65 12.62
C LEU A 261 5.96 -5.88 12.07
N ARG A 262 6.70 -6.95 11.77
CA ARG A 262 6.11 -8.21 11.32
C ARG A 262 5.22 -8.83 12.40
N GLU A 263 5.66 -8.83 13.65
CA GLU A 263 4.89 -9.32 14.80
C GLU A 263 3.61 -8.48 14.99
N ILE A 264 3.74 -7.15 15.01
CA ILE A 264 2.60 -6.22 15.13
C ILE A 264 1.57 -6.44 14.02
N ILE A 265 1.99 -6.56 12.77
CA ILE A 265 1.08 -6.81 11.64
C ILE A 265 0.36 -8.15 11.81
N GLY A 266 1.08 -9.18 12.28
CA GLY A 266 0.49 -10.49 12.57
C GLY A 266 -0.56 -10.43 13.68
N ASP A 267 -0.31 -9.67 14.73
CA ASP A 267 -1.24 -9.52 15.86
C ASP A 267 -2.46 -8.67 15.48
N ILE A 268 -2.27 -7.59 14.72
CA ILE A 268 -3.37 -6.80 14.18
C ILE A 268 -4.27 -7.65 13.28
N LEU A 269 -3.70 -8.47 12.41
CA LEU A 269 -4.48 -9.33 11.51
C LEU A 269 -5.32 -10.38 12.26
N LYS A 270 -4.88 -10.83 13.45
CA LYS A 270 -5.67 -11.76 14.31
C LYS A 270 -6.89 -11.09 14.94
N VAL A 271 -6.79 -9.80 15.23
CA VAL A 271 -7.80 -9.05 15.99
C VAL A 271 -8.72 -8.25 15.08
N THR A 272 -8.26 -7.89 13.88
CA THR A 272 -8.99 -7.04 12.94
C THR A 272 -9.33 -7.78 11.65
N SER A 273 -10.11 -7.14 10.78
CA SER A 273 -10.43 -7.64 9.45
C SER A 273 -9.28 -7.38 8.45
N VAL A 274 -9.25 -8.17 7.37
CA VAL A 274 -8.27 -7.99 6.28
C VAL A 274 -8.30 -6.57 5.67
N PRO A 275 -9.46 -5.95 5.39
CA PRO A 275 -9.53 -4.57 4.90
C PRO A 275 -8.96 -3.55 5.89
N GLU A 276 -9.27 -3.67 7.19
CA GLU A 276 -8.73 -2.79 8.24
C GLU A 276 -7.19 -2.91 8.33
N THR A 277 -6.68 -4.14 8.23
CA THR A 277 -5.22 -4.38 8.20
C THR A 277 -4.58 -3.77 6.96
N ALA A 278 -5.22 -3.85 5.79
CA ALA A 278 -4.72 -3.24 4.56
C ALA A 278 -4.67 -1.70 4.67
N GLU A 279 -5.69 -1.08 5.26
CA GLU A 279 -5.69 0.36 5.52
C GLU A 279 -4.60 0.77 6.52
N PHE A 280 -4.39 -0.01 7.57
CA PHE A 280 -3.29 0.18 8.51
C PHE A 280 -1.93 0.12 7.80
N LEU A 281 -1.72 -0.85 6.90
CA LEU A 281 -0.49 -0.97 6.11
C LEU A 281 -0.25 0.25 5.23
N ASP A 282 -1.29 0.80 4.60
CA ASP A 282 -1.18 2.01 3.80
C ASP A 282 -0.83 3.24 4.65
N ARG A 283 -1.41 3.36 5.85
CA ARG A 283 -1.10 4.44 6.80
C ARG A 283 0.34 4.34 7.32
N ILE A 284 0.80 3.14 7.68
CA ILE A 284 2.20 2.92 8.10
C ILE A 284 3.18 3.27 6.99
N LYS A 285 2.88 2.89 5.76
CA LYS A 285 3.69 3.23 4.60
C LYS A 285 3.86 4.75 4.48
N ALA A 286 2.75 5.48 4.50
CA ALA A 286 2.76 6.94 4.39
C ALA A 286 3.53 7.59 5.56
N MET A 287 3.31 7.10 6.79
CA MET A 287 4.01 7.55 7.98
C MET A 287 5.52 7.26 7.88
N GLY A 288 5.91 6.06 7.47
CA GLY A 288 7.30 5.66 7.33
C GLY A 288 8.08 6.55 6.37
N TYR A 289 7.54 6.80 5.19
CA TYR A 289 8.16 7.75 4.24
C TYR A 289 8.18 9.18 4.76
N GLY A 290 7.09 9.65 5.38
CA GLY A 290 7.02 10.99 5.95
C GLY A 290 8.08 11.25 7.03
N PHE A 291 8.30 10.27 7.92
CA PHE A 291 9.31 10.40 8.97
C PHE A 291 10.73 10.10 8.48
N ALA A 292 10.92 9.29 7.46
CA ALA A 292 12.22 9.15 6.79
C ALA A 292 12.66 10.47 6.18
N PHE A 293 11.74 11.18 5.53
CA PHE A 293 11.98 12.50 4.98
C PHE A 293 12.31 13.54 6.10
N LYS A 294 11.45 13.64 7.12
CA LYS A 294 11.66 14.55 8.26
C LYS A 294 12.96 14.27 9.02
N GLY A 295 13.38 13.01 9.08
CA GLY A 295 14.62 12.59 9.72
C GLY A 295 15.88 12.91 8.92
N GLY A 296 15.76 13.46 7.71
CA GLY A 296 16.90 13.69 6.81
C GLY A 296 17.57 12.41 6.30
N CYS A 297 16.85 11.26 6.39
CA CYS A 297 17.35 9.97 5.96
C CYS A 297 17.29 9.82 4.43
N LEU A 298 16.52 10.66 3.76
CA LEU A 298 16.42 10.74 2.30
C LEU A 298 17.14 12.02 1.86
N LEU A 299 18.18 11.84 1.07
CA LEU A 299 18.85 12.95 0.38
C LEU A 299 18.09 13.20 -0.92
N TYR A 300 17.74 14.44 -1.16
CA TYR A 300 17.33 14.88 -2.49
C TYR A 300 18.56 14.87 -3.39
N THR A 301 18.56 13.99 -4.36
CA THR A 301 19.43 14.08 -5.53
C THR A 301 18.63 14.64 -6.69
#